data_0f3f52f0bab021239d25158888a97e21
#
_entry.id   0f3f52f0bab021239d25158888a97e21
#
_cell.length_a   1.000
_cell.length_b   1.000
_cell.length_c   1.000
_cell.angle_alpha   90.00
_cell.angle_beta   90.00
_cell.angle_gamma   90.00
#
_symmetry.space_group_name_H-M   'P 1'
#
loop_
_entity.id
_entity.type
_entity.pdbx_description
1 polymer ?
#
loop_
_entity_poly.entity_id
_entity_poly.type
_entity_poly.pdbx_seq_one_letter_code
_entity_poly.pdbx_strand_id
1 'polypeptide(L)'
;MRTRACAGLGLVELLVAMTIGLAVLAGVLTVTLKARDAHAALETTARLQELARYALGLIESDVRMGGHLGLLARAELVTNLRAPLTDPDGNEVPFAGCAAHWATDLARPLSGWDHTLGRWPLEAACRPNGGWRDGTDGLIVRRASADRIGQSAAALRQYRGHVLLVTSRTDARVFVADALGTVPAGFAPSDPPDAPPLADTRRLLVHAYYVSPGSSESPDLPSLRRKRLVAGPSVQDEEILPGVEDLQVRYGVDADGDLAVDRYVDADALGADERVVSARIWLRVRAAERDRSWDDRTRHTYANQDELLPAQERAFRRLVVSRTVQLRNARPP
;
A
#
# COMPACT_ATOMS: atom_id res chain seq x y z
N MET A 1 69.78 13.61 -52.55
CA MET A 1 68.75 14.15 -51.69
C MET A 1 67.60 14.63 -52.57
N ARG A 2 66.45 13.93 -52.53
CA ARG A 2 65.25 14.38 -53.27
C ARG A 2 64.38 15.20 -52.29
N THR A 3 64.32 16.49 -52.53
CA THR A 3 63.42 17.40 -51.84
C THR A 3 62.00 17.08 -52.27
N ARG A 4 61.15 16.57 -51.32
CA ARG A 4 59.72 16.42 -51.53
C ARG A 4 59.11 17.82 -51.49
N ALA A 5 58.56 18.29 -52.59
CA ALA A 5 57.79 19.49 -52.67
C ALA A 5 56.52 19.27 -51.84
N CYS A 6 56.27 20.09 -50.81
CA CYS A 6 55.01 20.14 -50.13
C CYS A 6 53.99 20.80 -51.06
N ALA A 7 53.01 20.03 -51.56
CA ALA A 7 51.90 20.57 -52.29
C ALA A 7 50.98 21.32 -51.27
N GLY A 8 50.73 22.61 -51.45
CA GLY A 8 49.83 23.39 -50.64
C GLY A 8 48.38 22.95 -50.85
N LEU A 9 47.64 22.84 -49.80
CA LEU A 9 46.17 22.53 -49.82
C LEU A 9 45.45 23.63 -50.60
N GLY A 10 44.63 23.25 -51.56
CA GLY A 10 43.77 24.17 -52.30
C GLY A 10 42.57 24.63 -51.44
N LEU A 11 42.10 25.85 -51.68
CA LEU A 11 40.95 26.43 -50.97
C LEU A 11 39.69 25.57 -51.08
N VAL A 12 39.50 24.89 -52.20
CA VAL A 12 38.41 23.93 -52.46
C VAL A 12 38.54 22.68 -51.59
N GLU A 13 39.74 22.14 -51.41
CA GLU A 13 40.04 20.99 -50.55
C GLU A 13 39.71 21.30 -49.08
N LEU A 14 40.03 22.53 -48.62
CA LEU A 14 39.72 22.99 -47.27
C LEU A 14 38.20 23.11 -47.07
N LEU A 15 37.47 23.67 -48.04
CA LEU A 15 36.01 23.79 -47.99
C LEU A 15 35.33 22.40 -47.95
N VAL A 16 35.76 21.47 -48.78
CA VAL A 16 35.24 20.09 -48.79
C VAL A 16 35.52 19.38 -47.48
N ALA A 17 36.74 19.50 -46.96
CA ALA A 17 37.10 18.92 -45.66
C ALA A 17 36.28 19.51 -44.52
N MET A 18 36.03 20.83 -44.48
CA MET A 18 35.17 21.46 -43.48
C MET A 18 33.71 21.01 -43.58
N THR A 19 33.13 20.90 -44.79
CA THR A 19 31.75 20.44 -44.97
C THR A 19 31.55 18.98 -44.52
N ILE A 20 32.50 18.09 -44.86
CA ILE A 20 32.51 16.69 -44.40
C ILE A 20 32.68 16.65 -42.88
N GLY A 21 33.62 17.44 -42.33
CA GLY A 21 33.83 17.53 -40.89
C GLY A 21 32.61 17.98 -40.13
N LEU A 22 31.90 18.99 -40.63
CA LEU A 22 30.60 19.47 -40.03
C LEU A 22 29.53 18.41 -40.13
N ALA A 23 29.41 17.71 -41.25
CA ALA A 23 28.43 16.63 -41.42
C ALA A 23 28.67 15.47 -40.42
N VAL A 24 29.94 15.07 -40.27
CA VAL A 24 30.32 14.05 -39.27
C VAL A 24 30.03 14.51 -37.83
N LEU A 25 30.38 15.76 -37.50
CA LEU A 25 30.12 16.35 -36.19
C LEU A 25 28.63 16.39 -35.90
N ALA A 26 27.78 16.79 -36.85
CA ALA A 26 26.33 16.82 -36.71
C ALA A 26 25.77 15.38 -36.48
N GLY A 27 26.35 14.39 -37.20
CA GLY A 27 26.01 12.98 -36.99
C GLY A 27 26.36 12.47 -35.59
N VAL A 28 27.56 12.77 -35.11
CA VAL A 28 28.02 12.38 -33.76
C VAL A 28 27.13 13.06 -32.67
N LEU A 29 26.81 14.35 -32.85
CA LEU A 29 25.94 15.09 -31.92
C LEU A 29 24.55 14.46 -31.84
N THR A 30 23.94 14.14 -32.98
CA THR A 30 22.61 13.50 -32.99
C THR A 30 22.61 12.13 -32.32
N VAL A 31 23.61 11.29 -32.53
CA VAL A 31 23.78 10.00 -31.88
C VAL A 31 23.96 10.17 -30.36
N THR A 32 24.80 11.13 -29.96
CA THR A 32 25.08 11.40 -28.53
C THR A 32 23.82 11.88 -27.82
N LEU A 33 23.02 12.79 -28.40
CA LEU A 33 21.77 13.27 -27.85
C LEU A 33 20.75 12.12 -27.70
N LYS A 34 20.55 11.32 -28.74
CA LYS A 34 19.66 10.14 -28.70
C LYS A 34 20.10 9.11 -27.65
N ALA A 35 21.41 8.90 -27.49
CA ALA A 35 21.94 8.00 -26.48
C ALA A 35 21.63 8.52 -25.05
N ARG A 36 21.76 9.85 -24.81
CA ARG A 36 21.40 10.46 -23.54
C ARG A 36 19.89 10.33 -23.24
N ASP A 37 19.03 10.60 -24.21
CA ASP A 37 17.57 10.45 -24.05
C ASP A 37 17.18 9.00 -23.76
N ALA A 38 17.80 8.04 -24.44
CA ALA A 38 17.60 6.62 -24.19
C ALA A 38 18.05 6.20 -22.78
N HIS A 39 19.21 6.71 -22.33
CA HIS A 39 19.68 6.47 -20.95
C HIS A 39 18.73 7.03 -19.91
N ALA A 40 18.27 8.27 -20.05
CA ALA A 40 17.31 8.90 -19.14
C ALA A 40 15.98 8.13 -19.10
N ALA A 41 15.51 7.64 -20.25
CA ALA A 41 14.32 6.81 -20.35
C ALA A 41 14.45 5.47 -19.61
N LEU A 42 15.60 4.80 -19.76
CA LEU A 42 15.90 3.55 -19.05
C LEU A 42 15.99 3.76 -17.54
N GLU A 43 16.66 4.80 -17.09
CA GLU A 43 16.76 5.15 -15.67
C GLU A 43 15.38 5.43 -15.05
N THR A 44 14.56 6.23 -15.74
CA THR A 44 13.19 6.52 -15.31
C THR A 44 12.36 5.23 -15.20
N THR A 45 12.45 4.35 -16.20
CA THR A 45 11.72 3.08 -16.19
C THR A 45 12.18 2.16 -15.06
N ALA A 46 13.48 2.05 -14.81
CA ALA A 46 14.03 1.28 -13.70
C ALA A 46 13.54 1.81 -12.35
N ARG A 47 13.53 3.14 -12.16
CA ARG A 47 13.00 3.80 -10.97
C ARG A 47 11.51 3.50 -10.77
N LEU A 48 10.69 3.59 -11.81
CA LEU A 48 9.26 3.24 -11.75
C LEU A 48 9.04 1.76 -11.36
N GLN A 49 9.86 0.84 -11.89
CA GLN A 49 9.79 -0.57 -11.53
C GLN A 49 10.13 -0.81 -10.06
N GLU A 50 11.14 -0.12 -9.54
CA GLU A 50 11.53 -0.21 -8.13
C GLU A 50 10.44 0.33 -7.21
N LEU A 51 9.90 1.52 -7.52
CA LEU A 51 8.78 2.14 -6.80
C LEU A 51 7.57 1.21 -6.75
N ALA A 52 7.16 0.69 -7.90
CA ALA A 52 6.01 -0.20 -8.02
C ALA A 52 6.20 -1.49 -7.22
N ARG A 53 7.40 -2.10 -7.29
CA ARG A 53 7.73 -3.32 -6.55
C ARG A 53 7.72 -3.09 -5.04
N TYR A 54 8.27 -1.97 -4.58
CA TYR A 54 8.29 -1.61 -3.16
C TYR A 54 6.86 -1.41 -2.64
N ALA A 55 6.06 -0.58 -3.32
CA ALA A 55 4.68 -0.31 -2.93
C ALA A 55 3.82 -1.57 -2.87
N LEU A 56 3.88 -2.41 -3.93
CA LEU A 56 3.17 -3.69 -3.94
C LEU A 56 3.66 -4.64 -2.84
N GLY A 57 4.96 -4.73 -2.61
CA GLY A 57 5.54 -5.61 -1.58
C GLY A 57 5.06 -5.25 -0.18
N LEU A 58 4.91 -3.95 0.10
CA LEU A 58 4.40 -3.46 1.38
C LEU A 58 2.94 -3.84 1.58
N ILE A 59 2.07 -3.57 0.58
CA ILE A 59 0.66 -3.93 0.64
C ILE A 59 0.48 -5.45 0.68
N GLU A 60 1.26 -6.19 -0.15
CA GLU A 60 1.22 -7.67 -0.18
C GLU A 60 1.48 -8.28 1.19
N SER A 61 2.50 -7.78 1.91
CA SER A 61 2.86 -8.30 3.23
C SER A 61 1.71 -8.16 4.24
N ASP A 62 0.99 -7.05 4.19
CA ASP A 62 -0.16 -6.80 5.05
C ASP A 62 -1.36 -7.67 4.65
N VAL A 63 -1.72 -7.69 3.37
CA VAL A 63 -2.85 -8.46 2.85
C VAL A 63 -2.67 -9.96 3.13
N ARG A 64 -1.46 -10.48 2.92
CA ARG A 64 -1.13 -11.89 3.19
C ARG A 64 -1.38 -12.28 4.63
N MET A 65 -1.16 -11.35 5.56
CA MET A 65 -1.38 -11.52 7.00
C MET A 65 -2.78 -11.08 7.45
N GLY A 66 -3.60 -10.55 6.55
CA GLY A 66 -4.99 -10.19 6.86
C GLY A 66 -5.72 -11.33 7.56
N GLY A 67 -6.50 -11.01 8.60
CA GLY A 67 -7.20 -12.01 9.42
C GLY A 67 -6.34 -12.84 10.36
N HIS A 68 -5.03 -12.54 10.49
CA HIS A 68 -4.22 -13.17 11.53
C HIS A 68 -4.68 -12.70 12.92
N LEU A 69 -5.15 -13.61 13.76
CA LEU A 69 -5.68 -13.34 15.10
C LEU A 69 -4.93 -14.08 16.22
N GLY A 70 -3.65 -14.44 15.99
CA GLY A 70 -2.88 -15.18 17.00
C GLY A 70 -3.32 -16.64 17.11
N LEU A 71 -3.77 -17.06 18.29
CA LEU A 71 -4.22 -18.46 18.53
C LEU A 71 -5.64 -18.72 18.03
N LEU A 72 -6.43 -17.67 17.82
CA LEU A 72 -7.82 -17.78 17.41
C LEU A 72 -7.94 -18.07 15.91
N ALA A 73 -8.83 -18.98 15.56
CA ALA A 73 -9.08 -19.34 14.17
C ALA A 73 -10.18 -18.50 13.51
N ARG A 74 -11.16 -18.01 14.29
CA ARG A 74 -12.38 -17.35 13.80
C ARG A 74 -12.61 -16.02 14.51
N ALA A 75 -12.87 -14.97 13.74
CA ALA A 75 -13.09 -13.62 14.27
C ALA A 75 -14.40 -13.49 15.05
N GLU A 76 -15.39 -14.33 14.76
CA GLU A 76 -16.72 -14.33 15.42
C GLU A 76 -16.60 -14.67 16.92
N LEU A 77 -15.50 -15.31 17.33
CA LEU A 77 -15.21 -15.63 18.72
C LEU A 77 -14.59 -14.44 19.50
N VAL A 78 -14.41 -13.28 18.85
CA VAL A 78 -13.94 -12.08 19.54
C VAL A 78 -15.12 -11.47 20.29
N THR A 79 -15.05 -11.46 21.63
CA THR A 79 -16.15 -11.04 22.53
C THR A 79 -16.68 -9.65 22.25
N ASN A 80 -15.79 -8.70 21.90
CA ASN A 80 -16.15 -7.32 21.61
C ASN A 80 -15.97 -6.95 20.12
N LEU A 81 -16.31 -7.90 19.25
CA LEU A 81 -16.35 -7.68 17.81
C LEU A 81 -17.31 -6.53 17.47
N ARG A 82 -16.83 -5.57 16.67
CA ARG A 82 -17.59 -4.37 16.29
C ARG A 82 -18.13 -3.54 17.48
N ALA A 83 -17.47 -3.62 18.63
CA ALA A 83 -17.82 -2.84 19.82
C ALA A 83 -16.82 -1.67 19.99
N PRO A 84 -17.16 -0.66 20.82
CA PRO A 84 -16.20 0.35 21.25
C PRO A 84 -14.98 -0.26 21.91
N LEU A 85 -13.85 0.45 21.83
CA LEU A 85 -12.63 0.04 22.52
C LEU A 85 -12.80 0.17 24.03
N THR A 86 -12.28 -0.81 24.77
CA THR A 86 -12.30 -0.81 26.22
C THR A 86 -10.91 -1.02 26.80
N ASP A 87 -10.70 -0.60 28.02
CA ASP A 87 -9.54 -1.02 28.83
C ASP A 87 -9.70 -2.49 29.31
N PRO A 88 -8.71 -3.06 30.03
CA PRO A 88 -8.80 -4.43 30.53
C PRO A 88 -9.97 -4.65 31.51
N ASP A 89 -10.41 -3.63 32.24
CA ASP A 89 -11.50 -3.68 33.19
C ASP A 89 -12.89 -3.54 32.53
N GLY A 90 -12.91 -3.18 31.25
CA GLY A 90 -14.14 -3.03 30.46
C GLY A 90 -14.67 -1.61 30.37
N ASN A 91 -13.95 -0.61 30.88
CA ASN A 91 -14.33 0.79 30.71
C ASN A 91 -14.07 1.23 29.28
N GLU A 92 -15.00 1.99 28.72
CA GLU A 92 -14.85 2.51 27.36
C GLU A 92 -13.69 3.49 27.25
N VAL A 93 -12.85 3.31 26.23
CA VAL A 93 -11.74 4.19 25.89
C VAL A 93 -12.10 4.96 24.63
N PRO A 94 -12.12 6.30 24.67
CA PRO A 94 -12.42 7.10 23.50
C PRO A 94 -11.45 6.79 22.34
N PHE A 95 -12.01 6.63 21.14
CA PHE A 95 -11.26 6.41 19.92
C PHE A 95 -11.34 7.65 19.04
N ALA A 96 -10.21 8.33 18.87
CA ALA A 96 -10.07 9.44 17.93
C ALA A 96 -9.69 8.89 16.55
N GLY A 97 -10.67 8.48 15.76
CA GLY A 97 -10.37 7.78 14.53
C GLY A 97 -11.45 7.77 13.46
N CYS A 98 -11.39 6.79 12.64
CA CYS A 98 -12.02 6.74 11.33
C CYS A 98 -13.49 6.25 11.37
N ALA A 99 -13.94 5.65 12.40
CA ALA A 99 -15.30 5.25 12.75
C ALA A 99 -15.26 4.45 14.05
N ALA A 100 -16.36 4.39 14.79
CA ALA A 100 -16.44 3.74 16.09
C ALA A 100 -15.93 2.27 16.08
N HIS A 101 -16.17 1.56 14.97
CA HIS A 101 -15.82 0.15 14.84
C HIS A 101 -14.67 -0.11 13.85
N TRP A 102 -14.01 0.93 13.37
CA TRP A 102 -12.96 0.80 12.35
C TRP A 102 -11.86 -0.18 12.77
N ALA A 103 -11.44 -0.15 14.01
CA ALA A 103 -10.40 -1.03 14.54
C ALA A 103 -10.92 -2.43 14.91
N THR A 104 -12.17 -2.57 15.35
CA THR A 104 -12.69 -3.81 15.94
C THR A 104 -13.51 -4.67 14.97
N ASP A 105 -13.69 -4.25 13.70
CA ASP A 105 -14.38 -5.06 12.68
C ASP A 105 -13.47 -6.17 12.13
N LEU A 106 -13.04 -7.07 12.99
CA LEU A 106 -12.10 -8.16 12.67
C LEU A 106 -12.74 -9.27 11.83
N ALA A 107 -14.06 -9.33 11.76
CA ALA A 107 -14.77 -10.25 10.85
C ALA A 107 -14.49 -9.92 9.37
N ARG A 108 -14.11 -8.67 9.10
CA ARG A 108 -13.69 -8.23 7.76
C ARG A 108 -12.18 -7.93 7.76
N PRO A 109 -11.34 -8.98 7.60
CA PRO A 109 -9.88 -8.79 7.58
C PRO A 109 -9.43 -7.87 6.45
N LEU A 110 -10.10 -7.96 5.31
CA LEU A 110 -9.97 -7.04 4.19
C LEU A 110 -11.31 -6.36 3.94
N SER A 111 -11.27 -5.07 3.73
CA SER A 111 -12.38 -4.24 3.26
C SER A 111 -11.82 -3.03 2.52
N GLY A 112 -12.67 -2.19 1.96
CA GLY A 112 -12.21 -1.00 1.26
C GLY A 112 -13.37 -0.19 0.73
N TRP A 113 -13.07 0.63 -0.25
CA TRP A 113 -14.05 1.41 -1.01
C TRP A 113 -13.65 1.41 -2.47
N ASP A 114 -14.64 1.53 -3.31
CA ASP A 114 -14.52 1.55 -4.76
C ASP A 114 -14.34 2.98 -5.28
N HIS A 115 -13.63 3.12 -6.37
CA HIS A 115 -13.34 4.38 -7.07
C HIS A 115 -14.59 5.16 -7.50
N THR A 116 -15.73 4.50 -7.63
CA THR A 116 -17.00 5.11 -8.06
C THR A 116 -17.67 5.93 -6.95
N LEU A 117 -17.19 5.85 -5.71
CA LEU A 117 -17.85 6.44 -4.55
C LEU A 117 -17.93 7.99 -4.60
N GLY A 118 -17.02 8.66 -5.31
CA GLY A 118 -17.01 10.11 -5.53
C GLY A 118 -16.85 10.98 -4.28
N ARG A 119 -16.61 10.36 -3.11
CA ARG A 119 -16.38 11.04 -1.83
C ARG A 119 -15.53 10.19 -0.90
N TRP A 120 -14.85 10.83 0.04
CA TRP A 120 -14.14 10.13 1.10
C TRP A 120 -15.10 9.27 1.94
N PRO A 121 -14.89 7.95 2.05
CA PRO A 121 -15.87 7.02 2.63
C PRO A 121 -15.81 6.93 4.16
N LEU A 122 -14.72 7.38 4.76
CA LEU A 122 -14.56 7.34 6.21
C LEU A 122 -15.10 8.63 6.84
N GLU A 123 -15.31 8.61 8.15
CA GLU A 123 -15.84 9.76 8.88
C GLU A 123 -15.00 11.03 8.72
N ALA A 124 -15.61 12.19 8.93
CA ALA A 124 -14.95 13.49 8.81
C ALA A 124 -13.71 13.63 9.72
N ALA A 125 -13.71 12.95 10.88
CA ALA A 125 -12.57 12.90 11.79
C ALA A 125 -11.37 12.14 11.23
N CYS A 126 -11.58 11.33 10.19
CA CYS A 126 -10.57 10.53 9.51
C CYS A 126 -10.20 11.07 8.13
N ARG A 127 -10.27 12.38 7.94
CA ARG A 127 -9.93 12.99 6.64
C ARG A 127 -8.52 12.63 6.18
N PRO A 128 -8.32 12.44 4.86
CA PRO A 128 -7.01 12.18 4.30
C PRO A 128 -6.14 13.44 4.32
N ASN A 129 -4.88 13.31 4.73
CA ASN A 129 -3.90 14.38 4.58
C ASN A 129 -3.60 14.59 3.10
N GLY A 130 -3.65 15.86 2.66
CA GLY A 130 -3.46 16.20 1.25
C GLY A 130 -4.63 15.85 0.33
N GLY A 131 -5.75 15.33 0.88
CA GLY A 131 -6.92 14.91 0.12
C GLY A 131 -6.86 13.44 -0.33
N TRP A 132 -7.97 12.98 -0.90
CA TRP A 132 -8.10 11.69 -1.57
C TRP A 132 -8.24 11.93 -3.07
N ARG A 133 -7.54 11.13 -3.86
CA ARG A 133 -7.62 11.20 -5.32
C ARG A 133 -8.86 10.46 -5.80
N ASP A 134 -9.77 11.18 -6.44
CA ASP A 134 -10.97 10.61 -7.06
C ASP A 134 -10.57 9.55 -8.12
N GLY A 135 -11.44 8.56 -8.30
CA GLY A 135 -11.20 7.48 -9.25
C GLY A 135 -10.24 6.41 -8.75
N THR A 136 -9.83 6.45 -7.47
CA THR A 136 -8.96 5.44 -6.86
C THR A 136 -9.69 4.66 -5.77
N ASP A 137 -9.36 3.38 -5.64
CA ASP A 137 -9.86 2.54 -4.56
C ASP A 137 -9.10 2.78 -3.26
N GLY A 138 -9.64 2.23 -2.18
CA GLY A 138 -8.93 2.09 -0.92
C GLY A 138 -8.99 0.69 -0.38
N LEU A 139 -7.98 0.32 0.39
CA LEU A 139 -7.84 -1.00 0.96
C LEU A 139 -7.60 -0.90 2.47
N ILE A 140 -8.44 -1.53 3.26
CA ILE A 140 -8.28 -1.65 4.71
C ILE A 140 -7.88 -3.08 5.04
N VAL A 141 -6.83 -3.23 5.83
CA VAL A 141 -6.32 -4.53 6.31
C VAL A 141 -6.34 -4.53 7.83
N ARG A 142 -6.88 -5.59 8.44
CA ARG A 142 -6.93 -5.80 9.89
C ARG A 142 -6.26 -7.12 10.24
N ARG A 143 -5.35 -7.08 11.20
CA ARG A 143 -4.60 -8.26 11.66
C ARG A 143 -3.92 -8.03 13.00
N ALA A 144 -3.60 -9.09 13.69
CA ALA A 144 -2.64 -9.04 14.78
C ALA A 144 -1.19 -8.92 14.25
N SER A 145 -0.30 -8.38 15.06
CA SER A 145 1.15 -8.39 14.78
C SER A 145 1.69 -9.83 14.72
N ALA A 146 2.79 -10.03 13.99
CA ALA A 146 3.51 -11.30 14.02
C ALA A 146 4.15 -11.55 15.39
N ASP A 147 4.60 -10.49 16.03
CA ASP A 147 5.30 -10.57 17.32
C ASP A 147 4.30 -10.73 18.46
N ARG A 148 4.64 -11.61 19.39
CA ARG A 148 3.94 -11.80 20.65
C ARG A 148 4.41 -10.79 21.69
N ILE A 149 3.50 -10.35 22.53
CA ILE A 149 3.79 -9.54 23.69
C ILE A 149 3.74 -10.45 24.91
N GLY A 150 4.77 -10.40 25.73
CA GLY A 150 4.77 -11.12 27.01
C GLY A 150 3.61 -10.63 27.89
N GLN A 151 2.95 -11.56 28.60
CA GLN A 151 1.78 -11.25 29.43
C GLN A 151 2.15 -10.71 30.83
N SER A 152 3.44 -10.49 31.12
CA SER A 152 3.84 -9.83 32.36
C SER A 152 3.40 -8.36 32.33
N ALA A 153 3.04 -7.83 33.49
CA ALA A 153 2.70 -6.41 33.63
C ALA A 153 3.80 -5.48 33.10
N ALA A 154 5.07 -5.84 33.29
CA ALA A 154 6.20 -5.06 32.78
C ALA A 154 6.25 -5.01 31.25
N ALA A 155 5.95 -6.13 30.58
CA ALA A 155 5.90 -6.19 29.12
C ALA A 155 4.71 -5.39 28.56
N LEU A 156 3.54 -5.53 29.15
CA LEU A 156 2.32 -4.85 28.71
C LEU A 156 2.37 -3.33 28.90
N ARG A 157 3.00 -2.85 29.97
CA ARG A 157 3.19 -1.40 30.21
C ARG A 157 3.96 -0.70 29.09
N GLN A 158 4.85 -1.41 28.37
CA GLN A 158 5.57 -0.86 27.23
C GLN A 158 4.63 -0.52 26.07
N TYR A 159 3.44 -1.14 26.04
CA TYR A 159 2.41 -0.92 25.04
C TYR A 159 1.25 -0.06 25.52
N ARG A 160 1.42 0.68 26.62
CA ARG A 160 0.39 1.58 27.15
C ARG A 160 -0.24 2.41 26.02
N GLY A 161 -1.55 2.44 25.99
CA GLY A 161 -2.35 3.17 24.99
C GLY A 161 -2.44 2.50 23.63
N HIS A 162 -1.71 1.41 23.37
CA HIS A 162 -1.89 0.63 22.14
C HIS A 162 -3.12 -0.26 22.24
N VAL A 163 -3.74 -0.48 21.10
CA VAL A 163 -4.81 -1.46 20.97
C VAL A 163 -4.18 -2.84 20.82
N LEU A 164 -4.53 -3.73 21.72
CA LEU A 164 -4.04 -5.09 21.78
C LEU A 164 -5.17 -6.07 21.53
N LEU A 165 -4.81 -7.23 21.02
CA LEU A 165 -5.68 -8.40 20.89
C LEU A 165 -5.09 -9.51 21.76
N VAL A 166 -5.84 -9.95 22.75
CA VAL A 166 -5.54 -11.16 23.50
C VAL A 166 -6.41 -12.29 23.01
N THR A 167 -5.82 -13.45 22.77
CA THR A 167 -6.50 -14.63 22.19
C THR A 167 -6.14 -15.89 22.92
N SER A 168 -7.12 -16.71 23.16
CA SER A 168 -6.99 -18.14 23.47
C SER A 168 -7.39 -18.96 22.23
N ARG A 169 -7.57 -20.26 22.38
CA ARG A 169 -8.08 -21.09 21.28
C ARG A 169 -9.58 -20.96 21.06
N THR A 170 -10.30 -20.48 22.04
CA THR A 170 -11.78 -20.47 22.08
C THR A 170 -12.37 -19.09 22.24
N ASP A 171 -11.57 -18.10 22.61
CA ASP A 171 -12.04 -16.75 22.92
C ASP A 171 -10.95 -15.69 22.62
N ALA A 172 -11.37 -14.47 22.37
CA ALA A 172 -10.49 -13.33 22.20
C ALA A 172 -11.14 -12.02 22.63
N ARG A 173 -10.31 -11.03 22.97
CA ARG A 173 -10.76 -9.69 23.30
C ARG A 173 -9.81 -8.63 22.78
N VAL A 174 -10.35 -7.59 22.17
CA VAL A 174 -9.62 -6.37 21.86
C VAL A 174 -9.68 -5.44 23.07
N PHE A 175 -8.54 -4.87 23.45
CA PHE A 175 -8.48 -3.93 24.58
C PHE A 175 -7.36 -2.90 24.35
N VAL A 176 -7.45 -1.79 25.09
CA VAL A 176 -6.40 -0.77 25.12
C VAL A 176 -5.54 -1.03 26.33
N ALA A 177 -4.22 -1.19 26.13
CA ALA A 177 -3.28 -1.45 27.21
C ALA A 177 -3.24 -0.27 28.19
N ASP A 178 -3.40 -0.55 29.46
CA ASP A 178 -3.41 0.40 30.57
C ASP A 178 -2.00 0.71 31.13
N ALA A 179 -1.94 1.57 32.13
CA ALA A 179 -0.71 1.91 32.82
C ALA A 179 -0.26 0.82 33.81
N LEU A 180 -1.13 -0.10 34.18
CA LEU A 180 -0.85 -1.17 35.16
C LEU A 180 -0.25 -2.40 34.46
N GLY A 181 -0.49 -2.55 33.15
CA GLY A 181 -0.12 -3.73 32.37
C GLY A 181 -1.00 -4.92 32.69
N THR A 182 -2.31 -4.65 32.82
CA THR A 182 -3.32 -5.64 33.14
C THR A 182 -3.75 -6.40 31.86
N VAL A 183 -4.11 -7.67 32.03
CA VAL A 183 -4.74 -8.48 30.99
C VAL A 183 -6.23 -8.59 31.30
N PRO A 184 -7.12 -8.54 30.31
CA PRO A 184 -8.54 -8.74 30.53
C PRO A 184 -8.85 -10.04 31.27
N ALA A 185 -9.87 -10.03 32.14
CA ALA A 185 -10.31 -11.22 32.87
C ALA A 185 -10.57 -12.39 31.91
N GLY A 186 -10.17 -13.60 32.32
CA GLY A 186 -10.27 -14.83 31.51
C GLY A 186 -9.03 -15.14 30.66
N PHE A 187 -8.07 -14.21 30.56
CA PHE A 187 -6.84 -14.40 29.80
C PHE A 187 -5.57 -14.34 30.66
N ALA A 188 -5.66 -14.78 31.90
CA ALA A 188 -4.53 -14.77 32.82
C ALA A 188 -3.36 -15.59 32.29
N PRO A 189 -2.10 -15.26 32.67
CA PRO A 189 -0.93 -16.07 32.39
C PRO A 189 -1.08 -17.51 32.86
N SER A 190 -0.39 -18.42 32.19
CA SER A 190 -0.35 -19.84 32.61
C SER A 190 0.23 -20.01 34.02
N ASP A 191 -0.35 -20.89 34.80
CA ASP A 191 0.19 -21.35 36.07
C ASP A 191 0.28 -22.86 36.04
N PRO A 192 1.45 -23.49 36.12
CA PRO A 192 2.78 -22.90 36.39
C PRO A 192 3.39 -22.11 35.22
N PRO A 193 4.39 -21.23 35.51
CA PRO A 193 4.97 -20.31 34.50
C PRO A 193 5.57 -20.97 33.26
N ASP A 194 5.99 -22.23 33.39
CA ASP A 194 6.60 -23.03 32.31
C ASP A 194 5.56 -23.74 31.42
N ALA A 195 4.29 -23.70 31.76
CA ALA A 195 3.25 -24.26 30.92
C ALA A 195 3.10 -23.44 29.63
N PRO A 196 2.70 -24.04 28.49
CA PRO A 196 2.38 -23.29 27.29
C PRO A 196 1.36 -22.20 27.62
N PRO A 197 1.54 -20.97 27.13
CA PRO A 197 0.62 -19.88 27.44
C PRO A 197 -0.80 -20.24 26.99
N LEU A 198 -1.75 -20.14 27.90
CA LEU A 198 -3.17 -20.34 27.60
C LEU A 198 -3.71 -19.25 26.69
N ALA A 199 -3.07 -18.08 26.70
CA ALA A 199 -3.41 -16.94 25.86
C ALA A 199 -2.18 -16.32 25.20
N ASP A 200 -2.40 -15.62 24.09
CA ASP A 200 -1.41 -14.92 23.29
C ASP A 200 -1.86 -13.47 23.11
N THR A 201 -1.00 -12.53 23.47
CA THR A 201 -1.28 -11.09 23.35
C THR A 201 -0.42 -10.50 22.25
N ARG A 202 -1.07 -9.73 21.36
CA ARG A 202 -0.44 -9.08 20.20
C ARG A 202 -0.96 -7.67 20.00
N ARG A 203 -0.21 -6.83 19.32
CA ARG A 203 -0.77 -5.55 18.85
C ARG A 203 -1.80 -5.81 17.77
N LEU A 204 -2.90 -5.07 17.82
CA LEU A 204 -3.82 -4.97 16.70
C LEU A 204 -3.28 -3.96 15.69
N LEU A 205 -3.14 -4.37 14.45
CA LEU A 205 -2.70 -3.55 13.32
C LEU A 205 -3.88 -3.36 12.38
N VAL A 206 -4.22 -2.09 12.15
CA VAL A 206 -5.23 -1.71 11.17
C VAL A 206 -4.61 -0.66 10.27
N HIS A 207 -4.55 -0.96 8.98
CA HIS A 207 -3.96 -0.13 7.95
C HIS A 207 -5.00 0.14 6.86
N ALA A 208 -5.18 1.41 6.49
CA ALA A 208 -5.99 1.79 5.34
C ALA A 208 -5.10 2.50 4.31
N TYR A 209 -4.93 1.88 3.16
CA TYR A 209 -4.17 2.40 2.04
C TYR A 209 -5.06 3.21 1.11
N TYR A 210 -4.58 4.33 0.64
CA TYR A 210 -5.27 5.20 -0.31
C TYR A 210 -4.29 6.06 -1.10
N VAL A 211 -4.75 6.67 -2.18
CA VAL A 211 -3.94 7.60 -2.99
C VAL A 211 -4.35 9.04 -2.69
N SER A 212 -3.36 9.88 -2.40
CA SER A 212 -3.51 11.33 -2.30
C SER A 212 -3.17 11.99 -3.63
N PRO A 213 -3.85 13.10 -4.02
CA PRO A 213 -3.51 13.85 -5.23
C PRO A 213 -2.12 14.50 -5.18
N GLY A 214 -1.57 14.73 -3.98
CA GLY A 214 -0.25 15.32 -3.78
C GLY A 214 0.61 14.54 -2.79
N SER A 215 1.91 14.80 -2.83
CA SER A 215 2.91 14.28 -1.88
C SER A 215 3.42 15.40 -0.97
N SER A 216 4.16 15.01 0.07
CA SER A 216 4.88 15.96 0.94
C SER A 216 6.00 16.70 0.22
N GLU A 217 6.53 16.12 -0.86
CA GLU A 217 7.60 16.72 -1.66
C GLU A 217 7.05 17.65 -2.75
N SER A 218 5.90 17.32 -3.35
CA SER A 218 5.29 18.09 -4.44
C SER A 218 3.77 17.98 -4.44
N PRO A 219 3.03 19.10 -4.47
CA PRO A 219 1.57 19.09 -4.53
C PRO A 219 1.00 18.42 -5.77
N ASP A 220 1.76 18.38 -6.87
CA ASP A 220 1.32 17.85 -8.16
C ASP A 220 1.73 16.38 -8.38
N LEU A 221 2.45 15.79 -7.42
CA LEU A 221 2.89 14.41 -7.49
C LEU A 221 2.01 13.53 -6.59
N PRO A 222 1.12 12.69 -7.14
CA PRO A 222 0.29 11.80 -6.33
C PRO A 222 1.14 10.87 -5.44
N SER A 223 0.59 10.46 -4.30
CA SER A 223 1.31 9.60 -3.37
C SER A 223 0.43 8.51 -2.77
N LEU A 224 1.02 7.34 -2.55
CA LEU A 224 0.43 6.28 -1.73
C LEU A 224 0.57 6.69 -0.26
N ARG A 225 -0.55 6.69 0.45
CA ARG A 225 -0.61 6.98 1.87
C ARG A 225 -1.23 5.84 2.65
N ARG A 226 -0.95 5.81 3.94
CA ARG A 226 -1.51 4.83 4.85
C ARG A 226 -2.01 5.49 6.13
N LYS A 227 -3.25 5.19 6.48
CA LYS A 227 -3.74 5.43 7.84
C LYS A 227 -3.48 4.20 8.69
N ARG A 228 -2.91 4.37 9.85
CA ARG A 228 -2.61 3.28 10.78
C ARG A 228 -3.06 3.57 12.19
N LEU A 229 -3.52 2.52 12.86
CA LEU A 229 -3.84 2.55 14.28
C LEU A 229 -2.59 2.74 15.11
N VAL A 230 -2.58 3.71 16.02
CA VAL A 230 -1.47 4.04 16.90
C VAL A 230 -1.90 4.13 18.36
N ALA A 231 -0.94 4.31 19.25
CA ALA A 231 -1.18 4.48 20.69
C ALA A 231 -2.04 5.73 20.97
N GLY A 232 -2.74 5.71 22.11
CA GLY A 232 -3.72 6.75 22.50
C GLY A 232 -5.05 6.61 21.75
N PRO A 233 -5.55 5.39 21.53
CA PRO A 233 -6.24 4.85 20.39
C PRO A 233 -6.64 5.93 19.37
N SER A 234 -5.73 6.17 18.43
CA SER A 234 -5.91 7.19 17.38
C SER A 234 -5.39 6.69 16.04
N VAL A 235 -5.60 7.46 14.99
CA VAL A 235 -5.17 7.12 13.62
C VAL A 235 -4.12 8.11 13.14
N GLN A 236 -2.96 7.61 12.82
CA GLN A 236 -1.90 8.37 12.16
C GLN A 236 -1.99 8.20 10.65
N ASP A 237 -1.84 9.29 9.93
CA ASP A 237 -1.76 9.34 8.47
C ASP A 237 -0.31 9.57 8.07
N GLU A 238 0.24 8.68 7.26
CA GLU A 238 1.63 8.74 6.81
C GLU A 238 1.72 8.55 5.30
N GLU A 239 2.60 9.31 4.67
CA GLU A 239 2.97 9.08 3.29
C GLU A 239 3.93 7.89 3.20
N ILE A 240 3.62 6.95 2.31
CA ILE A 240 4.44 5.76 2.09
C ILE A 240 5.38 5.98 0.92
N LEU A 241 4.86 6.50 -0.19
CA LEU A 241 5.63 6.62 -1.42
C LEU A 241 5.03 7.64 -2.38
N PRO A 242 5.80 8.67 -2.81
CA PRO A 242 5.38 9.56 -3.89
C PRO A 242 5.42 8.83 -5.24
N GLY A 243 4.65 9.32 -6.20
CA GLY A 243 4.60 8.79 -7.56
C GLY A 243 3.59 7.68 -7.79
N VAL A 244 2.84 7.23 -6.78
CA VAL A 244 1.71 6.31 -6.98
C VAL A 244 0.47 7.14 -7.28
N GLU A 245 -0.05 7.03 -8.51
CA GLU A 245 -1.20 7.84 -8.94
C GLU A 245 -2.53 7.09 -8.97
N ASP A 246 -2.51 5.75 -8.91
CA ASP A 246 -3.73 4.95 -8.84
C ASP A 246 -3.51 3.66 -8.06
N LEU A 247 -4.55 3.27 -7.33
CA LEU A 247 -4.71 2.01 -6.63
C LEU A 247 -6.08 1.45 -6.99
N GLN A 248 -6.12 0.19 -7.47
CA GLN A 248 -7.36 -0.54 -7.74
C GLN A 248 -7.29 -1.90 -7.06
N VAL A 249 -8.41 -2.35 -6.48
CA VAL A 249 -8.46 -3.59 -5.69
C VAL A 249 -9.72 -4.37 -6.02
N ARG A 250 -9.57 -5.65 -6.35
CA ARG A 250 -10.68 -6.59 -6.45
C ARG A 250 -10.52 -7.71 -5.45
N TYR A 251 -11.60 -8.06 -4.79
CA TYR A 251 -11.66 -9.04 -3.72
C TYR A 251 -12.07 -10.39 -4.30
N GLY A 252 -11.24 -11.41 -4.09
CA GLY A 252 -11.55 -12.79 -4.44
C GLY A 252 -12.38 -13.43 -3.34
N VAL A 253 -13.61 -13.77 -3.69
CA VAL A 253 -14.62 -14.32 -2.79
C VAL A 253 -14.69 -15.83 -2.94
N ASP A 254 -14.73 -16.52 -1.81
CA ASP A 254 -15.04 -17.93 -1.65
C ASP A 254 -16.51 -18.04 -1.22
N ALA A 255 -17.35 -18.56 -2.09
CA ALA A 255 -18.80 -18.65 -1.86
C ALA A 255 -19.23 -20.03 -1.35
N ASP A 256 -18.46 -21.10 -1.63
CA ASP A 256 -18.79 -22.48 -1.27
C ASP A 256 -17.96 -23.02 -0.09
N GLY A 257 -16.94 -22.30 0.37
CA GLY A 257 -16.16 -22.61 1.57
C GLY A 257 -14.95 -23.53 1.32
N ASP A 258 -14.53 -23.70 0.06
CA ASP A 258 -13.40 -24.55 -0.30
C ASP A 258 -12.04 -23.84 -0.25
N LEU A 259 -12.02 -22.54 0.08
CA LEU A 259 -10.88 -21.62 0.12
C LEU A 259 -10.30 -21.26 -1.26
N ALA A 260 -10.93 -21.66 -2.35
CA ALA A 260 -10.63 -21.16 -3.69
C ALA A 260 -11.39 -19.87 -3.97
N VAL A 261 -11.00 -19.19 -5.03
CA VAL A 261 -11.70 -17.98 -5.48
C VAL A 261 -12.75 -18.36 -6.52
N ASP A 262 -14.03 -18.16 -6.21
CA ASP A 262 -15.12 -18.36 -7.16
C ASP A 262 -15.29 -17.19 -8.10
N ARG A 263 -15.15 -15.97 -7.53
CA ARG A 263 -15.30 -14.73 -8.30
C ARG A 263 -14.49 -13.59 -7.70
N TYR A 264 -14.19 -12.58 -8.53
CA TYR A 264 -13.63 -11.32 -8.09
C TYR A 264 -14.70 -10.21 -8.14
N VAL A 265 -14.83 -9.48 -7.05
CA VAL A 265 -15.79 -8.38 -6.90
C VAL A 265 -15.08 -7.09 -6.47
N ASP A 266 -15.70 -5.96 -6.74
CA ASP A 266 -15.25 -4.66 -6.25
C ASP A 266 -15.74 -4.43 -4.82
N ALA A 267 -15.21 -3.42 -4.14
CA ALA A 267 -15.49 -3.21 -2.72
C ALA A 267 -16.97 -2.92 -2.40
N ASP A 268 -17.69 -2.27 -3.31
CA ASP A 268 -19.12 -1.94 -3.19
C ASP A 268 -20.04 -3.14 -3.42
N ALA A 269 -19.57 -4.11 -4.21
CA ALA A 269 -20.27 -5.36 -4.49
C ALA A 269 -19.93 -6.50 -3.49
N LEU A 270 -19.08 -6.22 -2.50
CA LEU A 270 -18.70 -7.21 -1.48
C LEU A 270 -19.80 -7.31 -0.41
N GLY A 271 -20.45 -8.45 -0.35
CA GLY A 271 -21.48 -8.75 0.66
C GLY A 271 -20.93 -8.76 2.08
N ALA A 272 -21.83 -8.49 3.06
CA ALA A 272 -21.44 -8.38 4.47
C ALA A 272 -20.89 -9.70 5.04
N ASP A 273 -21.41 -10.82 4.57
CA ASP A 273 -21.09 -12.17 5.04
C ASP A 273 -20.20 -12.94 4.07
N GLU A 274 -19.74 -12.30 2.99
CA GLU A 274 -18.87 -12.93 2.01
C GLU A 274 -17.45 -13.07 2.52
N ARG A 275 -16.89 -14.25 2.28
CA ARG A 275 -15.52 -14.57 2.67
C ARG A 275 -14.54 -14.12 1.61
N VAL A 276 -13.67 -13.21 1.96
CA VAL A 276 -12.54 -12.81 1.13
C VAL A 276 -11.35 -13.73 1.40
N VAL A 277 -10.88 -14.44 0.36
CA VAL A 277 -9.72 -15.34 0.43
C VAL A 277 -8.51 -14.82 -0.33
N SER A 278 -8.70 -13.84 -1.22
CA SER A 278 -7.62 -13.18 -1.92
C SER A 278 -7.95 -11.72 -2.25
N ALA A 279 -6.92 -10.96 -2.59
CA ALA A 279 -7.09 -9.64 -3.22
C ALA A 279 -6.20 -9.55 -4.45
N ARG A 280 -6.74 -9.01 -5.54
CA ARG A 280 -5.98 -8.62 -6.71
C ARG A 280 -5.83 -7.12 -6.71
N ILE A 281 -4.56 -6.66 -6.74
CA ILE A 281 -4.19 -5.27 -6.54
C ILE A 281 -3.47 -4.78 -7.78
N TRP A 282 -3.84 -3.60 -8.27
CA TRP A 282 -3.14 -2.88 -9.33
C TRP A 282 -2.65 -1.55 -8.78
N LEU A 283 -1.45 -1.20 -9.14
CA LEU A 283 -0.88 0.14 -8.90
C LEU A 283 -0.44 0.73 -10.23
N ARG A 284 -0.78 1.98 -10.46
CA ARG A 284 -0.18 2.79 -11.52
C ARG A 284 0.77 3.79 -10.87
N VAL A 285 2.02 3.71 -11.25
CA VAL A 285 3.06 4.65 -10.80
C VAL A 285 3.43 5.59 -11.94
N ARG A 286 3.76 6.82 -11.59
CA ARG A 286 4.08 7.91 -12.51
C ARG A 286 5.44 8.50 -12.16
N ALA A 287 6.23 8.87 -13.18
CA ALA A 287 7.45 9.66 -13.00
C ALA A 287 7.11 11.04 -12.43
N ALA A 288 7.98 11.57 -11.57
CA ALA A 288 7.83 12.91 -11.00
C ALA A 288 8.01 13.98 -12.07
N GLU A 289 8.92 13.76 -13.00
CA GLU A 289 9.28 14.72 -14.04
C GLU A 289 8.61 14.40 -15.38
N ARG A 290 8.36 15.46 -16.15
CA ARG A 290 7.88 15.33 -17.52
C ARG A 290 9.03 14.94 -18.44
N ASP A 291 8.76 13.98 -19.30
CA ASP A 291 9.65 13.62 -20.42
C ASP A 291 9.15 14.28 -21.70
N ARG A 292 9.90 15.29 -22.19
CA ARG A 292 9.56 16.03 -23.40
C ARG A 292 9.59 15.19 -24.68
N SER A 293 10.28 14.05 -24.65
CA SER A 293 10.37 13.11 -25.77
C SER A 293 9.26 12.04 -25.73
N TRP A 294 8.40 12.05 -24.70
CA TRP A 294 7.36 11.05 -24.45
C TRP A 294 5.96 11.65 -24.58
N ASP A 295 5.09 10.95 -25.31
CA ASP A 295 3.66 11.27 -25.42
C ASP A 295 2.87 9.98 -25.27
N ASP A 296 2.34 9.74 -24.07
CA ASP A 296 1.58 8.53 -23.75
C ASP A 296 0.15 8.64 -24.29
N ARG A 297 -0.07 8.08 -25.46
CA ARG A 297 -1.37 7.95 -26.10
C ARG A 297 -2.00 6.58 -25.88
N THR A 298 -1.41 5.78 -25.01
CA THR A 298 -1.90 4.44 -24.71
C THR A 298 -3.18 4.52 -23.91
N ARG A 299 -4.15 3.68 -24.25
CA ARG A 299 -5.33 3.47 -23.43
C ARG A 299 -4.95 2.54 -22.28
N HIS A 300 -5.09 3.00 -21.05
CA HIS A 300 -4.80 2.23 -19.86
C HIS A 300 -6.04 1.43 -19.44
N THR A 301 -5.99 0.10 -19.67
CA THR A 301 -7.08 -0.83 -19.32
C THR A 301 -6.57 -1.82 -18.30
N TYR A 302 -7.04 -1.71 -17.03
CA TYR A 302 -6.75 -2.64 -15.94
C TYR A 302 -7.83 -2.54 -14.85
N ALA A 303 -8.07 -3.61 -14.11
CA ALA A 303 -9.20 -3.71 -13.19
C ALA A 303 -10.51 -3.28 -13.90
N ASN A 304 -11.17 -2.24 -13.38
CA ASN A 304 -12.35 -1.63 -14.00
C ASN A 304 -12.03 -0.29 -14.67
N GLN A 305 -10.75 0.08 -14.77
CA GLN A 305 -10.31 1.32 -15.40
C GLN A 305 -10.17 1.13 -16.91
N ASP A 306 -10.67 2.10 -17.66
CA ASP A 306 -10.50 2.21 -19.12
C ASP A 306 -10.31 3.69 -19.48
N GLU A 307 -9.08 4.16 -19.32
CA GLU A 307 -8.75 5.59 -19.36
C GLU A 307 -7.82 5.93 -20.53
N LEU A 308 -8.13 7.02 -21.22
CA LEU A 308 -7.19 7.72 -22.10
C LEU A 308 -6.72 9.00 -21.41
N LEU A 309 -5.43 9.12 -21.20
CA LEU A 309 -4.86 10.27 -20.49
C LEU A 309 -5.13 11.60 -21.17
N PRO A 310 -5.49 12.66 -20.44
CA PRO A 310 -5.59 14.01 -20.97
C PRO A 310 -4.22 14.51 -21.48
N ALA A 311 -4.22 15.40 -22.47
CA ALA A 311 -3.01 15.80 -23.18
C ALA A 311 -1.88 16.32 -22.25
N GLN A 312 -2.25 17.05 -21.19
CA GLN A 312 -1.30 17.60 -20.22
C GLN A 312 -0.61 16.53 -19.37
N GLU A 313 -1.20 15.33 -19.27
CA GLU A 313 -0.68 14.21 -18.47
C GLU A 313 0.18 13.22 -19.27
N ARG A 314 0.13 13.28 -20.59
CA ARG A 314 0.80 12.32 -21.49
C ARG A 314 2.32 12.39 -21.47
N ALA A 315 2.88 13.51 -21.03
CA ALA A 315 4.34 13.71 -20.96
C ALA A 315 4.99 13.01 -19.76
N PHE A 316 4.22 12.32 -18.91
CA PHE A 316 4.79 11.57 -17.80
C PHE A 316 4.84 10.08 -18.14
N ARG A 317 6.00 9.46 -17.89
CA ARG A 317 6.15 8.01 -18.00
C ARG A 317 5.41 7.33 -16.87
N ARG A 318 4.71 6.24 -17.19
CA ARG A 318 3.91 5.46 -16.26
C ARG A 318 4.22 3.98 -16.37
N LEU A 319 3.93 3.27 -15.28
CA LEU A 319 3.99 1.82 -15.23
C LEU A 319 2.79 1.32 -14.44
N VAL A 320 2.03 0.40 -15.02
CA VAL A 320 0.99 -0.35 -14.31
C VAL A 320 1.53 -1.71 -13.93
N VAL A 321 1.38 -2.06 -12.66
CA VAL A 321 1.76 -3.36 -12.12
C VAL A 321 0.59 -3.98 -11.38
N SER A 322 0.51 -5.29 -11.33
CA SER A 322 -0.52 -5.98 -10.57
C SER A 322 0.02 -7.19 -9.82
N ARG A 323 -0.68 -7.54 -8.75
CA ARG A 323 -0.42 -8.76 -7.98
C ARG A 323 -1.69 -9.32 -7.37
N THR A 324 -1.84 -10.64 -7.43
CA THR A 324 -2.84 -11.37 -6.68
C THR A 324 -2.21 -11.93 -5.41
N VAL A 325 -2.82 -11.66 -4.27
CA VAL A 325 -2.33 -12.04 -2.94
C VAL A 325 -3.40 -12.88 -2.26
N GLN A 326 -3.04 -14.10 -1.86
CA GLN A 326 -3.92 -14.94 -1.05
C GLN A 326 -3.74 -14.64 0.45
N LEU A 327 -4.83 -14.63 1.19
CA LEU A 327 -4.83 -14.52 2.64
C LEU A 327 -4.42 -15.86 3.24
N ARG A 328 -3.34 -15.85 4.04
CA ARG A 328 -2.89 -17.08 4.72
C ARG A 328 -3.81 -17.53 5.86
N ASN A 329 -4.61 -16.61 6.37
CA ASN A 329 -5.46 -16.80 7.53
C ASN A 329 -6.95 -16.87 7.15
N ALA A 330 -7.29 -16.92 5.86
CA ALA A 330 -8.61 -17.34 5.41
C ALA A 330 -8.78 -18.82 5.79
N ARG A 331 -9.75 -19.12 6.67
CA ARG A 331 -10.00 -20.47 7.17
C ARG A 331 -11.45 -20.82 6.90
N PRO A 332 -11.76 -22.10 6.68
CA PRO A 332 -13.15 -22.54 6.57
C PRO A 332 -13.92 -22.20 7.84
N PRO A 333 -15.26 -22.10 7.77
CA PRO A 333 -16.14 -21.78 8.89
C PRO A 333 -16.07 -22.80 10.02
#